data_93e8d085d52b43337e7fd78a77b8e9c0
#
_entry.id   93e8d085d52b43337e7fd78a77b8e9c0
#
_cell.length_a   1.000
_cell.length_b   1.000
_cell.length_c   1.000
_cell.angle_alpha   90.00
_cell.angle_beta   90.00
_cell.angle_gamma   90.00
#
_symmetry.space_group_name_H-M   'P 1'
#
loop_
_entity.id
_entity.type
_entity.pdbx_description
1 polymer ?
#
loop_
_entity_poly.entity_id
_entity_poly.type
_entity_poly.pdbx_seq_one_letter_code
_entity_poly.pdbx_strand_id
1 'polypeptide(L)'
;MDKIRIRKLISSLAKRDYRRTYMNDFFLTWEKTDDEIAATFLVAEILRGLREANISCRMFDSGLGISLFRDNSTRTRFSFASACNLLGLEVQHYIDISGLDSKSQIAHGETVRETANMISFMADVIGIRDDMYIGKGNAYMHTVSEAVQEGYRDGVLEQRPTLVNLQCDIDHPTQCMADMLHIIN
;
A
#
# COMPACT_ATOMS: atom_id res chain seq x y z
N MET A 1 12.84 -19.79 10.37
CA MET A 1 11.54 -20.53 10.43
C MET A 1 11.64 -21.85 9.66
N ASP A 2 11.02 -22.94 10.16
CA ASP A 2 11.05 -24.25 9.51
C ASP A 2 10.13 -24.26 8.26
N LYS A 3 10.57 -24.96 7.19
CA LYS A 3 9.79 -25.15 5.94
C LYS A 3 8.40 -25.78 6.19
N ILE A 4 8.28 -26.61 7.22
CA ILE A 4 7.00 -27.23 7.62
C ILE A 4 6.03 -26.15 8.12
N ARG A 5 6.51 -25.20 8.91
CA ARG A 5 5.69 -24.06 9.40
C ARG A 5 5.20 -23.18 8.24
N ILE A 6 6.07 -22.87 7.28
CA ILE A 6 5.69 -22.11 6.09
C ILE A 6 4.58 -22.82 5.30
N ARG A 7 4.68 -24.13 5.07
CA ARG A 7 3.65 -24.92 4.39
C ARG A 7 2.30 -24.88 5.14
N LYS A 8 2.31 -24.96 6.47
CA LYS A 8 1.11 -24.85 7.29
C LYS A 8 0.45 -23.48 7.16
N LEU A 9 1.25 -22.40 7.15
CA LEU A 9 0.75 -21.03 6.95
C LEU A 9 0.09 -20.87 5.57
N ILE A 10 0.72 -21.37 4.51
CA ILE A 10 0.15 -21.36 3.14
C ILE A 10 -1.17 -22.14 3.10
N SER A 11 -1.22 -23.32 3.73
CA SER A 11 -2.45 -24.13 3.80
C SER A 11 -3.55 -23.43 4.60
N SER A 12 -3.19 -22.63 5.59
CA SER A 12 -4.15 -21.82 6.35
C SER A 12 -4.66 -20.62 5.55
N LEU A 13 -3.78 -19.96 4.80
CA LEU A 13 -4.13 -18.88 3.89
C LEU A 13 -5.12 -19.34 2.82
N ALA A 14 -4.90 -20.51 2.23
CA ALA A 14 -5.78 -21.07 1.20
C ALA A 14 -7.23 -21.34 1.68
N LYS A 15 -7.48 -21.33 2.99
CA LYS A 15 -8.81 -21.50 3.58
C LYS A 15 -9.54 -20.20 3.88
N ARG A 16 -8.87 -19.04 3.71
CA ARG A 16 -9.45 -17.73 3.99
C ARG A 16 -10.15 -17.16 2.77
N ASP A 17 -11.21 -16.41 3.00
CA ASP A 17 -11.87 -15.65 1.94
C ASP A 17 -11.29 -14.23 1.85
N TYR A 18 -10.33 -14.07 0.94
CA TYR A 18 -9.67 -12.79 0.64
C TYR A 18 -9.89 -12.34 -0.83
N ARG A 19 -10.89 -12.91 -1.51
CA ARG A 19 -11.18 -12.57 -2.92
C ARG A 19 -11.54 -11.10 -3.11
N ARG A 20 -12.12 -10.46 -2.10
CA ARG A 20 -12.44 -9.04 -2.10
C ARG A 20 -11.22 -8.12 -2.05
N THR A 21 -10.03 -8.65 -1.74
CA THR A 21 -8.80 -7.84 -1.74
C THR A 21 -8.29 -7.58 -3.14
N TYR A 22 -8.68 -8.39 -4.13
CA TYR A 22 -8.27 -8.20 -5.51
C TYR A 22 -8.82 -6.89 -6.07
N MET A 23 -7.95 -6.03 -6.57
CA MET A 23 -8.25 -4.69 -7.09
C MET A 23 -8.95 -3.77 -6.08
N ASN A 24 -8.82 -4.03 -4.78
CA ASN A 24 -9.33 -3.19 -3.72
C ASN A 24 -8.18 -2.54 -2.94
N ASP A 25 -8.45 -1.32 -2.50
CA ASP A 25 -7.51 -0.53 -1.72
C ASP A 25 -7.50 -0.97 -0.26
N PHE A 26 -6.41 -0.68 0.45
CA PHE A 26 -6.32 -0.87 1.88
C PHE A 26 -6.29 0.51 2.58
N PHE A 27 -7.46 1.05 2.92
CA PHE A 27 -7.55 2.38 3.53
C PHE A 27 -7.74 2.33 5.04
N LEU A 28 -8.77 1.63 5.52
CA LEU A 28 -9.09 1.62 6.94
C LEU A 28 -9.12 0.18 7.46
N THR A 29 -8.52 -0.03 8.63
CA THR A 29 -8.43 -1.36 9.26
C THR A 29 -9.81 -1.96 9.50
N TRP A 30 -10.76 -1.17 9.97
CA TRP A 30 -12.11 -1.62 10.30
C TRP A 30 -13.04 -1.85 9.10
N GLU A 31 -12.62 -1.50 7.89
CA GLU A 31 -13.34 -1.86 6.66
C GLU A 31 -13.03 -3.28 6.19
N LYS A 32 -12.03 -3.92 6.79
CA LYS A 32 -11.62 -5.27 6.43
C LYS A 32 -12.37 -6.30 7.27
N THR A 33 -12.72 -7.42 6.62
CA THR A 33 -13.29 -8.57 7.30
C THR A 33 -12.22 -9.30 8.12
N ASP A 34 -12.64 -10.10 9.09
CA ASP A 34 -11.74 -10.94 9.89
C ASP A 34 -10.88 -11.86 9.02
N ASP A 35 -11.43 -12.38 7.92
CA ASP A 35 -10.70 -13.23 6.99
C ASP A 35 -9.64 -12.44 6.19
N GLU A 36 -9.93 -11.21 5.78
CA GLU A 36 -8.96 -10.33 5.11
C GLU A 36 -7.81 -9.95 6.05
N ILE A 37 -8.11 -9.62 7.30
CA ILE A 37 -7.10 -9.34 8.34
C ILE A 37 -6.26 -10.59 8.60
N ALA A 38 -6.89 -11.74 8.82
CA ALA A 38 -6.20 -13.00 9.06
C ALA A 38 -5.33 -13.40 7.85
N ALA A 39 -5.81 -13.20 6.63
CA ALA A 39 -5.02 -13.45 5.42
C ALA A 39 -3.79 -12.52 5.35
N THR A 40 -3.93 -11.25 5.68
CA THR A 40 -2.83 -10.28 5.74
C THR A 40 -1.76 -10.73 6.74
N PHE A 41 -2.15 -11.17 7.94
CA PHE A 41 -1.21 -11.69 8.93
C PHE A 41 -0.50 -12.96 8.46
N LEU A 42 -1.24 -13.89 7.83
CA LEU A 42 -0.64 -15.12 7.30
C LEU A 42 0.39 -14.81 6.20
N VAL A 43 0.09 -13.87 5.30
CA VAL A 43 1.04 -13.42 4.26
C VAL A 43 2.28 -12.81 4.90
N ALA A 44 2.12 -11.92 5.90
CA ALA A 44 3.25 -11.33 6.62
C ALA A 44 4.14 -12.39 7.29
N GLU A 45 3.55 -13.40 7.94
CA GLU A 45 4.27 -14.50 8.56
C GLU A 45 4.99 -15.40 7.54
N ILE A 46 4.37 -15.65 6.39
CA ILE A 46 4.98 -16.41 5.29
C ILE A 46 6.22 -15.66 4.77
N LEU A 47 6.07 -14.36 4.47
CA LEU A 47 7.17 -13.53 3.97
C LEU A 47 8.31 -13.42 5.00
N ARG A 48 7.98 -13.25 6.28
CA ARG A 48 8.96 -13.29 7.37
C ARG A 48 9.72 -14.62 7.40
N GLY A 49 8.99 -15.73 7.31
CA GLY A 49 9.59 -17.06 7.31
C GLY A 49 10.47 -17.36 6.10
N LEU A 50 10.10 -16.90 4.93
CA LEU A 50 10.92 -17.00 3.73
C LEU A 50 12.23 -16.23 3.90
N ARG A 51 12.14 -14.99 4.39
CA ARG A 51 13.30 -14.13 4.64
C ARG A 51 14.26 -14.74 5.68
N GLU A 52 13.75 -15.26 6.79
CA GLU A 52 14.54 -15.96 7.81
C GLU A 52 15.24 -17.21 7.25
N ALA A 53 14.62 -17.90 6.31
CA ALA A 53 15.18 -19.03 5.62
C ALA A 53 16.13 -18.67 4.46
N ASN A 54 16.41 -17.37 4.27
CA ASN A 54 17.19 -16.82 3.15
C ASN A 54 16.62 -17.21 1.77
N ILE A 55 15.28 -17.27 1.67
CA ILE A 55 14.56 -17.51 0.42
C ILE A 55 14.03 -16.15 -0.07
N SER A 56 14.20 -15.87 -1.35
CA SER A 56 13.73 -14.63 -1.96
C SER A 56 12.23 -14.47 -1.80
N CYS A 57 11.80 -13.25 -1.42
CA CYS A 57 10.39 -12.84 -1.37
C CYS A 57 9.95 -12.11 -2.63
N ARG A 58 10.77 -12.06 -3.68
CA ARG A 58 10.43 -11.36 -4.94
C ARG A 58 9.24 -12.06 -5.60
N MET A 59 8.10 -11.40 -5.55
CA MET A 59 6.84 -11.82 -6.18
C MET A 59 6.65 -11.11 -7.52
N PHE A 60 7.37 -10.01 -7.75
CA PHE A 60 7.35 -9.21 -8.96
C PHE A 60 8.73 -9.23 -9.62
N ASP A 61 8.77 -9.37 -10.94
CA ASP A 61 10.03 -9.29 -11.70
C ASP A 61 10.38 -7.85 -12.08
N SER A 62 9.36 -6.98 -12.09
CA SER A 62 9.45 -5.56 -12.39
C SER A 62 8.24 -4.83 -11.81
N GLY A 63 8.14 -3.53 -12.06
CA GLY A 63 7.04 -2.70 -11.60
C GLY A 63 7.51 -1.62 -10.64
N LEU A 64 6.61 -0.70 -10.30
CA LEU A 64 6.95 0.52 -9.57
C LEU A 64 6.01 0.72 -8.37
N GLY A 65 6.64 0.89 -7.19
CA GLY A 65 5.98 1.41 -6.00
C GLY A 65 6.20 2.91 -5.89
N ILE A 66 5.14 3.69 -5.75
CA ILE A 66 5.19 5.14 -5.56
C ILE A 66 4.63 5.48 -4.19
N SER A 67 5.23 6.45 -3.49
CA SER A 67 4.68 6.95 -2.24
C SER A 67 4.43 8.45 -2.27
N LEU A 68 3.23 8.84 -1.83
CA LEU A 68 2.77 10.22 -1.73
C LEU A 68 2.77 10.65 -0.25
N PHE A 69 3.40 11.77 0.05
CA PHE A 69 3.51 12.29 1.41
C PHE A 69 3.13 13.77 1.47
N ARG A 70 2.28 14.15 2.42
CA ARG A 70 2.02 15.55 2.74
C ARG A 70 2.96 16.07 3.82
N ASP A 71 3.45 15.20 4.68
CA ASP A 71 4.36 15.55 5.78
C ASP A 71 5.65 14.73 5.78
N ASN A 72 6.56 15.09 6.68
CA ASN A 72 7.82 14.39 6.82
C ASN A 72 7.68 13.12 7.67
N SER A 73 8.06 11.99 7.10
CA SER A 73 8.14 10.71 7.83
C SER A 73 9.31 9.86 7.36
N THR A 74 10.32 9.73 8.18
CA THR A 74 11.51 8.92 7.86
C THR A 74 11.17 7.43 7.88
N ARG A 75 10.53 6.95 8.95
CA ARG A 75 10.24 5.52 9.15
C ARG A 75 9.33 4.97 8.05
N THR A 76 8.21 5.66 7.77
CA THR A 76 7.25 5.21 6.77
C THR A 76 7.84 5.16 5.37
N ARG A 77 8.65 6.16 5.00
CA ARG A 77 9.36 6.17 3.71
C ARG A 77 10.26 4.96 3.54
N PHE A 78 11.12 4.70 4.53
CA PHE A 78 12.05 3.57 4.46
C PHE A 78 11.34 2.22 4.57
N SER A 79 10.29 2.08 5.37
CA SER A 79 9.54 0.82 5.47
C SER A 79 8.79 0.50 4.17
N PHE A 80 8.16 1.47 3.54
CA PHE A 80 7.52 1.30 2.24
C PHE A 80 8.54 0.92 1.16
N ALA A 81 9.63 1.69 1.05
CA ALA A 81 10.68 1.40 0.08
C ALA A 81 11.30 0.01 0.29
N SER A 82 11.57 -0.36 1.54
CA SER A 82 12.10 -1.69 1.86
C SER A 82 11.12 -2.81 1.50
N ALA A 83 9.82 -2.64 1.76
CA ALA A 83 8.80 -3.63 1.42
C ALA A 83 8.70 -3.82 -0.10
N CYS A 84 8.60 -2.74 -0.88
CA CYS A 84 8.58 -2.79 -2.33
C CYS A 84 9.81 -3.50 -2.89
N ASN A 85 10.99 -3.12 -2.44
CA ASN A 85 12.26 -3.69 -2.91
C ASN A 85 12.38 -5.20 -2.59
N LEU A 86 11.97 -5.62 -1.38
CA LEU A 86 11.95 -7.03 -0.99
C LEU A 86 11.00 -7.86 -1.85
N LEU A 87 9.89 -7.27 -2.28
CA LEU A 87 8.90 -7.92 -3.15
C LEU A 87 9.29 -7.88 -4.63
N GLY A 88 10.28 -7.08 -5.03
CA GLY A 88 10.79 -7.00 -6.39
C GLY A 88 10.33 -5.80 -7.19
N LEU A 89 9.64 -4.85 -6.57
CA LEU A 89 9.27 -3.58 -7.18
C LEU A 89 10.43 -2.57 -7.04
N GLU A 90 10.63 -1.78 -8.07
CA GLU A 90 11.42 -0.56 -7.95
C GLU A 90 10.64 0.49 -7.15
N VAL A 91 11.34 1.48 -6.59
CA VAL A 91 10.70 2.50 -5.76
C VAL A 91 11.02 3.88 -6.29
N GLN A 92 9.98 4.62 -6.64
CA GLN A 92 10.10 6.06 -6.81
C GLN A 92 10.01 6.72 -5.43
N HIS A 93 11.08 7.38 -5.05
CA HIS A 93 11.13 8.14 -3.80
C HIS A 93 10.03 9.20 -3.79
N TYR A 94 9.38 9.31 -2.67
CA TYR A 94 8.14 10.02 -2.42
C TYR A 94 7.89 11.27 -3.27
N ILE A 95 6.63 11.43 -3.64
CA ILE A 95 6.11 12.67 -4.20
C ILE A 95 5.54 13.49 -3.05
N ASP A 96 6.04 14.71 -2.89
CA ASP A 96 5.52 15.65 -1.90
C ASP A 96 4.21 16.26 -2.42
N ILE A 97 3.14 16.09 -1.67
CA ILE A 97 1.81 16.62 -1.98
C ILE A 97 1.42 17.79 -1.06
N SER A 98 2.35 18.36 -0.30
CA SER A 98 2.07 19.45 0.65
C SER A 98 1.66 20.78 -0.01
N GLY A 99 1.90 20.94 -1.29
CA GLY A 99 1.45 22.09 -2.08
C GLY A 99 2.52 23.16 -2.25
N LEU A 100 2.50 24.23 -1.44
CA LEU A 100 3.25 25.47 -1.70
C LEU A 100 4.77 25.33 -1.94
N ASP A 101 5.42 24.34 -1.34
CA ASP A 101 6.85 24.06 -1.52
C ASP A 101 7.11 22.77 -2.32
N SER A 102 6.06 22.16 -2.86
CA SER A 102 6.17 20.92 -3.64
C SER A 102 6.88 21.19 -4.97
N LYS A 103 7.81 20.30 -5.32
CA LYS A 103 8.41 20.25 -6.66
C LYS A 103 7.53 19.53 -7.68
N SER A 104 6.36 19.04 -7.26
CA SER A 104 5.40 18.40 -8.16
C SER A 104 4.55 19.43 -8.92
N GLN A 105 3.93 19.00 -10.01
CA GLN A 105 3.03 19.85 -10.79
C GLN A 105 1.78 20.29 -10.02
N ILE A 106 1.44 19.61 -8.90
CA ILE A 106 0.38 20.01 -7.97
C ILE A 106 0.56 21.46 -7.51
N ALA A 107 1.80 21.88 -7.24
CA ALA A 107 2.12 23.27 -6.88
C ALA A 107 1.86 24.28 -8.02
N HIS A 108 1.72 23.80 -9.25
CA HIS A 108 1.49 24.60 -10.45
C HIS A 108 0.04 24.48 -10.98
N GLY A 109 -0.88 23.93 -10.17
CA GLY A 109 -2.31 23.89 -10.48
C GLY A 109 -2.79 22.58 -11.09
N GLU A 110 -1.95 21.53 -11.15
CA GLU A 110 -2.42 20.19 -11.52
C GLU A 110 -3.40 19.69 -10.47
N THR A 111 -4.53 19.13 -10.91
CA THR A 111 -5.54 18.59 -10.00
C THR A 111 -5.11 17.24 -9.43
N VAL A 112 -5.65 16.89 -8.25
CA VAL A 112 -5.45 15.56 -7.65
C VAL A 112 -5.78 14.44 -8.64
N ARG A 113 -6.86 14.62 -9.43
CA ARG A 113 -7.30 13.65 -10.43
C ARG A 113 -6.28 13.47 -11.57
N GLU A 114 -5.74 14.56 -12.09
CA GLU A 114 -4.72 14.52 -13.15
C GLU A 114 -3.45 13.85 -12.67
N THR A 115 -2.96 14.25 -11.50
CA THR A 115 -1.78 13.63 -10.87
C THR A 115 -2.03 12.13 -10.61
N ALA A 116 -3.18 11.77 -10.02
CA ALA A 116 -3.51 10.38 -9.73
C ALA A 116 -3.50 9.51 -10.99
N ASN A 117 -4.13 9.95 -12.07
CA ASN A 117 -4.12 9.23 -13.34
C ASN A 117 -2.70 9.14 -13.91
N MET A 118 -1.95 10.24 -13.95
CA MET A 118 -0.60 10.28 -14.51
C MET A 118 0.35 9.30 -13.81
N ILE A 119 0.38 9.30 -12.47
CA ILE A 119 1.25 8.35 -11.73
C ILE A 119 0.76 6.90 -11.82
N SER A 120 -0.55 6.69 -11.96
CA SER A 120 -1.16 5.36 -12.03
C SER A 120 -0.82 4.61 -13.32
N PHE A 121 -0.49 5.31 -14.41
CA PHE A 121 0.05 4.67 -15.62
C PHE A 121 1.34 3.87 -15.37
N MET A 122 2.12 4.28 -14.38
CA MET A 122 3.45 3.74 -14.14
C MET A 122 3.53 2.91 -12.87
N ALA A 123 2.54 3.01 -11.97
CA ALA A 123 2.59 2.41 -10.65
C ALA A 123 1.80 1.10 -10.57
N ASP A 124 2.33 0.13 -9.84
CA ASP A 124 1.62 -1.08 -9.40
C ASP A 124 1.02 -0.89 -8.01
N VAL A 125 1.72 -0.14 -7.16
CA VAL A 125 1.30 0.17 -5.79
C VAL A 125 1.56 1.64 -5.49
N ILE A 126 0.57 2.31 -4.92
CA ILE A 126 0.69 3.69 -4.44
C ILE A 126 0.42 3.73 -2.94
N GLY A 127 1.44 4.05 -2.17
CA GLY A 127 1.33 4.30 -0.73
C GLY A 127 1.03 5.78 -0.46
N ILE A 128 0.02 6.09 0.35
CA ILE A 128 -0.36 7.47 0.65
C ILE A 128 -0.24 7.72 2.15
N ARG A 129 0.47 8.79 2.53
CA ARG A 129 0.49 9.32 3.89
C ARG A 129 0.05 10.77 3.90
N ASP A 130 -1.08 11.03 4.54
CA ASP A 130 -1.66 12.36 4.71
C ASP A 130 -2.37 12.46 6.07
N ASP A 131 -1.62 12.72 7.13
CA ASP A 131 -2.10 12.80 8.52
C ASP A 131 -2.00 14.23 9.09
N MET A 132 -1.64 15.23 8.26
CA MET A 132 -1.38 16.59 8.73
C MET A 132 -2.65 17.32 9.22
N TYR A 133 -3.79 17.09 8.59
CA TYR A 133 -5.03 17.83 8.86
C TYR A 133 -6.21 16.89 9.07
N ILE A 134 -6.88 17.03 10.21
CA ILE A 134 -8.11 16.27 10.53
C ILE A 134 -9.19 16.52 9.45
N GLY A 135 -9.81 15.44 8.98
CA GLY A 135 -10.85 15.47 7.95
C GLY A 135 -10.32 15.61 6.51
N LYS A 136 -9.00 15.59 6.31
CA LYS A 136 -8.42 15.80 4.97
C LYS A 136 -7.74 14.56 4.38
N GLY A 137 -6.98 13.83 5.16
CA GLY A 137 -6.14 12.74 4.64
C GLY A 137 -6.96 11.60 4.08
N ASN A 138 -7.93 11.10 4.82
CA ASN A 138 -8.82 10.05 4.33
C ASN A 138 -9.64 10.52 3.11
N ALA A 139 -10.15 11.76 3.12
CA ALA A 139 -10.86 12.31 1.98
C ALA A 139 -9.97 12.42 0.73
N TYR A 140 -8.71 12.82 0.88
CA TYR A 140 -7.74 12.85 -0.21
C TYR A 140 -7.53 11.45 -0.82
N MET A 141 -7.36 10.42 0.02
CA MET A 141 -7.19 9.04 -0.45
C MET A 141 -8.39 8.56 -1.25
N HIS A 142 -9.61 8.87 -0.81
CA HIS A 142 -10.82 8.53 -1.55
C HIS A 142 -10.87 9.26 -2.90
N THR A 143 -10.52 10.54 -2.95
CA THR A 143 -10.44 11.30 -4.22
C THR A 143 -9.45 10.65 -5.20
N VAL A 144 -8.29 10.22 -4.72
CA VAL A 144 -7.31 9.49 -5.54
C VAL A 144 -7.87 8.15 -6.02
N SER A 145 -8.51 7.38 -5.13
CA SER A 145 -9.11 6.08 -5.47
C SER A 145 -10.21 6.21 -6.53
N GLU A 146 -11.09 7.19 -6.37
CA GLU A 146 -12.15 7.48 -7.34
C GLU A 146 -11.55 7.83 -8.72
N ALA A 147 -10.55 8.71 -8.75
CA ALA A 147 -9.88 9.10 -10.00
C ALA A 147 -9.23 7.90 -10.71
N VAL A 148 -8.52 7.05 -9.97
CA VAL A 148 -7.88 5.84 -10.49
C VAL A 148 -8.92 4.82 -10.97
N GLN A 149 -10.01 4.63 -10.21
CA GLN A 149 -11.08 3.70 -10.57
C GLN A 149 -11.82 4.15 -11.84
N GLU A 150 -12.08 5.44 -11.96
CA GLU A 150 -12.69 6.01 -13.18
C GLU A 150 -11.75 5.89 -14.38
N GLY A 151 -10.47 6.26 -14.23
CA GLY A 151 -9.48 6.13 -15.28
C GLY A 151 -9.34 4.70 -15.79
N TYR A 152 -9.38 3.71 -14.89
CA TYR A 152 -9.36 2.29 -15.25
C TYR A 152 -10.65 1.87 -15.97
N ARG A 153 -11.83 2.22 -15.43
CA ARG A 153 -13.13 1.89 -16.03
C ARG A 153 -13.29 2.49 -17.43
N ASP A 154 -12.81 3.71 -17.63
CA ASP A 154 -12.95 4.45 -18.87
C ASP A 154 -11.87 4.08 -19.90
N GLY A 155 -10.99 3.13 -19.58
CA GLY A 155 -9.93 2.63 -20.45
C GLY A 155 -8.75 3.60 -20.63
N VAL A 156 -8.65 4.62 -19.77
CA VAL A 156 -7.50 5.53 -19.74
C VAL A 156 -6.29 4.81 -19.14
N LEU A 157 -6.51 4.01 -18.09
CA LEU A 157 -5.47 3.20 -17.45
C LEU A 157 -5.58 1.74 -17.93
N GLU A 158 -4.49 1.15 -18.38
CA GLU A 158 -4.40 -0.26 -18.76
C GLU A 158 -4.44 -1.17 -17.52
N GLN A 159 -3.94 -0.68 -16.39
CA GLN A 159 -3.96 -1.36 -15.10
C GLN A 159 -4.41 -0.41 -13.99
N ARG A 160 -4.95 -0.97 -12.92
CA ARG A 160 -5.33 -0.24 -11.72
C ARG A 160 -4.31 -0.53 -10.61
N PRO A 161 -3.50 0.45 -10.18
CA PRO A 161 -2.62 0.26 -9.04
C PRO A 161 -3.44 0.03 -7.75
N THR A 162 -2.86 -0.71 -6.81
CA THR A 162 -3.41 -0.82 -5.47
C THR A 162 -2.99 0.38 -4.63
N LEU A 163 -3.97 1.00 -3.96
CA LEU A 163 -3.70 2.10 -3.04
C LEU A 163 -3.62 1.58 -1.59
N VAL A 164 -2.60 2.04 -0.86
CA VAL A 164 -2.37 1.65 0.53
C VAL A 164 -2.26 2.87 1.41
N ASN A 165 -3.10 2.93 2.45
CA ASN A 165 -2.98 3.94 3.49
C ASN A 165 -1.73 3.67 4.36
N LEU A 166 -0.74 4.52 4.24
CA LEU A 166 0.46 4.46 5.08
C LEU A 166 0.28 5.18 6.42
N GLN A 167 -0.58 6.16 6.46
CA GLN A 167 -1.22 6.83 7.59
C GLN A 167 -2.12 7.96 7.08
N CYS A 168 -3.34 8.03 7.58
CA CYS A 168 -4.19 9.20 7.39
C CYS A 168 -4.58 9.81 8.74
N ASP A 169 -5.45 10.81 8.70
CA ASP A 169 -5.93 11.54 9.88
C ASP A 169 -6.80 10.69 10.83
N ILE A 170 -7.31 9.54 10.39
CA ILE A 170 -8.20 8.68 11.18
C ILE A 170 -7.66 7.25 11.41
N ASP A 171 -6.72 6.77 10.60
CA ASP A 171 -6.15 5.43 10.76
C ASP A 171 -4.68 5.35 10.30
N HIS A 172 -3.95 4.41 10.91
CA HIS A 172 -2.61 4.00 10.50
C HIS A 172 -2.58 2.47 10.33
N PRO A 173 -3.23 1.92 9.29
CA PRO A 173 -3.47 0.48 9.18
C PRO A 173 -2.19 -0.35 9.16
N THR A 174 -1.13 0.13 8.49
CA THR A 174 0.15 -0.59 8.44
C THR A 174 0.80 -0.73 9.82
N GLN A 175 0.73 0.30 10.67
CA GLN A 175 1.23 0.24 12.04
C GLN A 175 0.31 -0.63 12.90
N CYS A 176 -1.01 -0.41 12.85
CA CYS A 176 -1.98 -1.18 13.60
C CYS A 176 -1.83 -2.68 13.35
N MET A 177 -1.74 -3.09 12.08
CA MET A 177 -1.56 -4.49 11.69
C MET A 177 -0.21 -5.05 12.18
N ALA A 178 0.86 -4.26 12.13
CA ALA A 178 2.17 -4.69 12.62
C ALA A 178 2.17 -4.90 14.14
N ASP A 179 1.57 -3.98 14.90
CA ASP A 179 1.48 -4.06 16.36
C ASP A 179 0.59 -5.24 16.79
N MET A 180 -0.58 -5.42 16.14
CA MET A 180 -1.45 -6.57 16.38
C MET A 180 -0.71 -7.89 16.11
N LEU A 181 -0.02 -8.01 14.99
CA LEU A 181 0.74 -9.21 14.66
C LEU A 181 1.85 -9.48 15.68
N HIS A 182 2.47 -8.44 16.23
CA HIS A 182 3.48 -8.58 17.28
C HIS A 182 2.88 -9.04 18.62
N ILE A 183 1.68 -8.58 18.96
CA ILE A 183 1.00 -8.97 20.21
C ILE A 183 0.54 -10.43 20.17
N ILE A 184 0.12 -10.94 19.00
CA ILE A 184 -0.42 -12.31 18.86
C ILE A 184 0.72 -13.36 18.77
N ASN A 185 1.95 -12.99 18.44
CA ASN A 185 3.10 -13.88 18.32
C ASN A 185 4.06 -13.82 19.50
#